data_40d1c0e48569467df88a5812f79d2727
#
_entry.id   40d1c0e48569467df88a5812f79d2727
#
_cell.length_a   1.000
_cell.length_b   1.000
_cell.length_c   1.000
_cell.angle_alpha   90.00
_cell.angle_beta   90.00
_cell.angle_gamma   90.00
#
_symmetry.space_group_name_H-M   'P 1'
#
loop_
_entity.id
_entity.type
_entity.pdbx_description
1 polymer ?
#
loop_
_entity_poly.entity_id
_entity_poly.type
_entity_poly.pdbx_seq_one_letter_code
_entity_poly.pdbx_strand_id
1 'polypeptide(L)'
;SHFDALRYTSSNGTNLVVGMTPHHLWEGGSSTTKAGVTYFPNMPTEEVFTSPDRNRVEGVVHSALPLVHNGSVIRDFWLRFENGEVVDYGAERGLDVLRNILETDEGARHLGECALISKNTPIRQSGLLFYNTIYDENASCHLALGMGFPECYEGGLDMDKETLLAHGVNESAQHVDFMIGADDLDVTGIMADGTEVPVFVHGQWSWE
;
A
#
# COMPACT_ATOMS: atom_id res chain seq x y z
N SER A 1 2.29 -6.07 15.83
CA SER A 1 3.58 -6.76 15.61
C SER A 1 4.49 -5.86 14.80
N HIS A 2 5.76 -5.78 15.19
CA HIS A 2 6.77 -5.07 14.39
C HIS A 2 7.42 -6.07 13.44
N PHE A 3 6.95 -6.12 12.21
CA PHE A 3 7.59 -6.89 11.15
C PHE A 3 8.78 -6.10 10.58
N ASP A 4 9.85 -6.78 10.20
CA ASP A 4 10.95 -6.18 9.42
C ASP A 4 10.53 -5.99 7.95
N ALA A 5 9.70 -6.92 7.44
CA ALA A 5 9.15 -6.85 6.09
C ALA A 5 7.83 -7.62 5.98
N LEU A 6 7.07 -7.33 4.92
CA LEU A 6 5.96 -8.13 4.44
C LEU A 6 6.29 -8.73 3.07
N ARG A 7 6.01 -10.02 2.88
CA ARG A 7 6.09 -10.69 1.59
C ARG A 7 4.68 -10.96 1.07
N TYR A 8 4.41 -10.52 -0.14
CA TYR A 8 3.15 -10.70 -0.87
C TYR A 8 3.34 -11.70 -2.00
N THR A 9 2.48 -12.71 -2.08
CA THR A 9 2.49 -13.69 -3.16
C THR A 9 1.08 -13.99 -3.66
N SER A 10 0.91 -14.14 -4.98
CA SER A 10 -0.37 -14.49 -5.60
C SER A 10 -0.12 -15.15 -6.97
N SER A 11 -1.07 -15.96 -7.43
CA SER A 11 -0.99 -16.68 -8.72
C SER A 11 -0.99 -15.73 -9.93
N ASN A 12 -1.39 -14.46 -9.76
CA ASN A 12 -1.35 -13.46 -10.83
C ASN A 12 0.07 -13.01 -11.21
N GLY A 13 1.11 -13.49 -10.51
CA GLY A 13 2.50 -13.15 -10.74
C GLY A 13 3.10 -12.24 -9.67
N THR A 14 2.30 -11.79 -8.69
CA THR A 14 2.81 -11.02 -7.55
C THR A 14 3.78 -11.85 -6.73
N ASN A 15 4.99 -11.34 -6.55
CA ASN A 15 6.02 -11.82 -5.64
C ASN A 15 6.85 -10.60 -5.22
N LEU A 16 6.45 -9.96 -4.14
CA LEU A 16 6.98 -8.69 -3.67
C LEU A 16 7.36 -8.78 -2.20
N VAL A 17 8.50 -8.21 -1.84
CA VAL A 17 8.90 -8.00 -0.45
C VAL A 17 8.91 -6.49 -0.19
N VAL A 18 8.19 -6.06 0.83
CA VAL A 18 8.09 -4.67 1.27
C VAL A 18 8.71 -4.55 2.65
N GLY A 19 9.86 -3.91 2.75
CA GLY A 19 10.53 -3.64 4.02
C GLY A 19 9.82 -2.54 4.81
N MET A 20 9.77 -2.71 6.13
CA MET A 20 9.19 -1.72 7.03
C MET A 20 10.26 -0.81 7.59
N THR A 21 9.89 0.42 7.91
CA THR A 21 10.74 1.31 8.70
C THR A 21 10.91 0.76 10.12
N PRO A 22 12.05 0.98 10.80
CA PRO A 22 12.28 0.41 12.13
C PRO A 22 11.26 0.80 13.19
N HIS A 23 10.64 1.96 13.05
CA HIS A 23 9.70 2.54 14.00
C HIS A 23 8.32 2.76 13.38
N HIS A 24 7.93 1.89 12.43
CA HIS A 24 6.61 1.99 11.81
C HIS A 24 5.49 1.76 12.83
N LEU A 25 4.42 2.51 12.64
CA LEU A 25 3.16 2.37 13.36
C LEU A 25 2.08 1.94 12.38
N TRP A 26 1.22 1.03 12.81
CA TRP A 26 0.03 0.67 12.07
C TRP A 26 -1.12 1.58 12.50
N GLU A 27 -1.69 2.26 11.52
CA GLU A 27 -2.86 3.12 11.68
C GLU A 27 -4.08 2.44 11.03
N GLY A 28 -5.27 2.92 11.35
CA GLY A 28 -6.51 2.41 10.75
C GLY A 28 -7.76 2.97 11.38
N GLY A 29 -8.80 3.10 10.58
CA GLY A 29 -10.17 3.36 10.96
C GLY A 29 -10.43 4.72 11.56
N SER A 30 -9.88 5.05 12.71
CA SER A 30 -10.21 6.27 13.44
C SER A 30 -9.00 7.17 13.69
N SER A 31 -9.26 8.48 13.75
CA SER A 31 -8.30 9.50 14.17
C SER A 31 -8.81 10.25 15.38
N THR A 32 -7.93 10.94 16.10
CA THR A 32 -8.30 11.74 17.27
C THR A 32 -7.85 13.19 17.07
N THR A 33 -8.78 14.13 17.24
CA THR A 33 -8.48 15.56 17.17
C THR A 33 -7.58 16.00 18.33
N LYS A 34 -6.92 17.16 18.20
CA LYS A 34 -6.15 17.78 19.31
C LYS A 34 -6.98 18.02 20.57
N ALA A 35 -8.31 18.07 20.47
CA ALA A 35 -9.23 18.20 21.61
C ALA A 35 -9.64 16.84 22.22
N GLY A 36 -9.08 15.72 21.75
CA GLY A 36 -9.38 14.38 22.27
C GLY A 36 -10.67 13.77 21.72
N VAL A 37 -11.25 14.31 20.64
CA VAL A 37 -12.46 13.77 20.02
C VAL A 37 -12.06 12.75 18.94
N THR A 38 -12.51 11.50 19.08
CA THR A 38 -12.33 10.44 18.08
C THR A 38 -13.31 10.64 16.93
N TYR A 39 -12.85 10.49 15.70
CA TYR A 39 -13.66 10.55 14.48
C TYR A 39 -13.11 9.60 13.41
N PHE A 40 -13.93 9.30 12.41
CA PHE A 40 -13.51 8.53 11.24
C PHE A 40 -13.31 9.49 10.07
N PRO A 41 -12.07 9.66 9.56
CA PRO A 41 -11.78 10.57 8.46
C PRO A 41 -12.39 10.12 7.13
N ASN A 42 -12.44 8.81 6.90
CA ASN A 42 -13.03 8.17 5.72
C ASN A 42 -14.17 7.24 6.11
N MET A 43 -15.16 7.09 5.21
CA MET A 43 -16.20 6.09 5.30
C MET A 43 -16.54 5.58 3.88
N PRO A 44 -16.43 4.27 3.63
CA PRO A 44 -15.99 3.22 4.55
C PRO A 44 -14.47 3.31 4.86
N THR A 45 -14.05 2.61 5.92
CA THR A 45 -12.64 2.40 6.25
C THR A 45 -12.49 1.01 6.87
N GLU A 46 -11.90 0.10 6.11
CA GLU A 46 -11.74 -1.32 6.45
C GLU A 46 -10.28 -1.71 6.58
N GLU A 47 -9.41 -0.75 6.45
CA GLU A 47 -7.97 -0.95 6.34
C GLU A 47 -7.23 -0.84 7.66
N VAL A 48 -6.07 -1.51 7.67
CA VAL A 48 -4.96 -1.24 8.57
C VAL A 48 -3.75 -0.94 7.68
N PHE A 49 -3.14 0.22 7.83
CA PHE A 49 -2.08 0.66 6.93
C PHE A 49 -0.84 1.19 7.67
N THR A 50 0.26 1.24 6.96
CA THR A 50 1.51 1.87 7.41
C THR A 50 2.32 2.38 6.24
N SER A 51 3.29 3.26 6.50
CA SER A 51 4.27 3.67 5.50
C SER A 51 5.48 2.74 5.53
N PRO A 52 5.78 2.06 4.41
CA PRO A 52 6.96 1.19 4.30
C PRO A 52 8.26 2.01 4.18
N ASP A 53 9.39 1.32 4.26
CA ASP A 53 10.68 1.92 3.92
C ASP A 53 10.82 2.05 2.39
N ARG A 54 10.89 3.28 1.91
CA ARG A 54 10.96 3.61 0.49
C ARG A 54 12.11 2.93 -0.25
N ASN A 55 13.18 2.53 0.45
CA ASN A 55 14.38 1.95 -0.13
C ASN A 55 14.42 0.43 -0.07
N ARG A 56 13.42 -0.22 0.56
CA ARG A 56 13.42 -1.65 0.87
C ARG A 56 12.25 -2.38 0.23
N VAL A 57 12.03 -2.18 -1.07
CA VAL A 57 11.00 -2.89 -1.83
C VAL A 57 11.65 -3.64 -2.98
N GLU A 58 11.41 -4.96 -3.05
CA GLU A 58 12.01 -5.86 -4.03
C GLU A 58 10.99 -6.81 -4.65
N GLY A 59 11.01 -6.96 -5.97
CA GLY A 59 10.19 -7.93 -6.69
C GLY A 59 9.15 -7.31 -7.60
N VAL A 60 8.08 -8.07 -7.88
CA VAL A 60 7.04 -7.69 -8.83
C VAL A 60 5.67 -7.73 -8.16
N VAL A 61 4.86 -6.74 -8.45
CA VAL A 61 3.46 -6.70 -8.03
C VAL A 61 2.55 -6.50 -9.24
N HIS A 62 1.44 -7.23 -9.25
CA HIS A 62 0.37 -7.09 -10.25
C HIS A 62 -0.89 -6.50 -9.60
N SER A 63 -1.54 -5.58 -10.31
CA SER A 63 -2.84 -5.06 -9.89
C SER A 63 -3.90 -6.17 -9.92
N ALA A 64 -4.77 -6.18 -8.91
CA ALA A 64 -5.92 -7.09 -8.86
C ALA A 64 -7.21 -6.43 -9.34
N LEU A 65 -7.29 -5.10 -9.29
CA LEU A 65 -8.42 -4.30 -9.75
C LEU A 65 -7.93 -3.17 -10.67
N PRO A 66 -8.81 -2.64 -11.55
CA PRO A 66 -8.51 -1.45 -12.32
C PRO A 66 -8.27 -0.24 -11.43
N LEU A 67 -7.32 0.60 -11.81
CA LEU A 67 -7.09 1.90 -11.19
C LEU A 67 -7.71 3.01 -12.05
N VAL A 68 -8.44 3.92 -11.42
CA VAL A 68 -8.95 5.14 -12.06
C VAL A 68 -8.14 6.33 -11.57
N HIS A 69 -7.44 6.97 -12.49
CA HIS A 69 -6.65 8.16 -12.20
C HIS A 69 -6.99 9.28 -13.18
N ASN A 70 -7.42 10.45 -12.67
CA ASN A 70 -7.80 11.63 -13.48
C ASN A 70 -8.76 11.31 -14.64
N GLY A 71 -9.78 10.47 -14.38
CA GLY A 71 -10.79 10.07 -15.36
C GLY A 71 -10.32 9.04 -16.39
N SER A 72 -9.09 8.56 -16.28
CA SER A 72 -8.55 7.49 -17.11
C SER A 72 -8.47 6.17 -16.34
N VAL A 73 -8.64 5.05 -17.05
CA VAL A 73 -8.60 3.71 -16.46
C VAL A 73 -7.32 3.00 -16.85
N ILE A 74 -6.56 2.55 -15.84
CA ILE A 74 -5.40 1.69 -15.99
C ILE A 74 -5.83 0.26 -15.61
N ARG A 75 -5.53 -0.74 -16.47
CA ARG A 75 -5.92 -2.14 -16.26
C ARG A 75 -4.77 -3.09 -16.43
N ASP A 76 -4.81 -4.17 -15.65
CA ASP A 76 -3.90 -5.31 -15.78
C ASP A 76 -2.45 -4.83 -15.86
N PHE A 77 -2.08 -4.01 -14.88
CA PHE A 77 -0.75 -3.41 -14.81
C PHE A 77 0.09 -4.09 -13.74
N TRP A 78 1.38 -3.96 -13.91
CA TRP A 78 2.38 -4.47 -12.98
C TRP A 78 3.53 -3.49 -12.82
N LEU A 79 4.19 -3.57 -11.65
CA LEU A 79 5.36 -2.79 -11.30
C LEU A 79 6.46 -3.73 -10.81
N ARG A 80 7.70 -3.49 -11.24
CA ARG A 80 8.88 -4.18 -10.73
C ARG A 80 9.75 -3.21 -9.95
N PHE A 81 10.05 -3.60 -8.72
CA PHE A 81 10.85 -2.82 -7.79
C PHE A 81 12.24 -3.42 -7.62
N GLU A 82 13.25 -2.56 -7.55
CA GLU A 82 14.62 -2.86 -7.12
C GLU A 82 15.09 -1.74 -6.19
N ASN A 83 15.58 -2.10 -4.99
CA ASN A 83 15.99 -1.15 -3.96
C ASN A 83 14.94 -0.05 -3.68
N GLY A 84 13.66 -0.43 -3.68
CA GLY A 84 12.55 0.46 -3.40
C GLY A 84 12.04 1.29 -4.59
N GLU A 85 12.75 1.34 -5.70
CA GLU A 85 12.37 2.12 -6.88
C GLU A 85 11.67 1.25 -7.93
N VAL A 86 10.63 1.76 -8.56
CA VAL A 86 10.02 1.16 -9.76
C VAL A 86 10.99 1.30 -10.93
N VAL A 87 11.60 0.18 -11.34
CA VAL A 87 12.58 0.13 -12.44
C VAL A 87 11.98 -0.36 -13.75
N ASP A 88 10.84 -1.08 -13.69
CA ASP A 88 10.12 -1.55 -14.88
C ASP A 88 8.62 -1.63 -14.59
N TYR A 89 7.79 -1.48 -15.61
CA TYR A 89 6.34 -1.49 -15.48
C TYR A 89 5.65 -1.78 -16.80
N GLY A 90 4.42 -2.27 -16.73
CA GLY A 90 3.58 -2.47 -17.91
C GLY A 90 2.10 -2.41 -17.57
N ALA A 91 1.26 -2.23 -18.57
CA ALA A 91 -0.19 -2.24 -18.45
C ALA A 91 -0.81 -2.71 -19.76
N GLU A 92 -1.91 -3.46 -19.69
CA GLU A 92 -2.69 -3.79 -20.89
C GLU A 92 -3.40 -2.54 -21.43
N ARG A 93 -3.87 -1.68 -20.51
CA ARG A 93 -4.52 -0.40 -20.84
C ARG A 93 -4.03 0.71 -19.93
N GLY A 94 -3.85 1.92 -20.50
CA GLY A 94 -3.51 3.12 -19.74
C GLY A 94 -2.02 3.23 -19.38
N LEU A 95 -1.13 2.60 -20.14
CA LEU A 95 0.32 2.63 -19.90
C LEU A 95 0.89 4.07 -19.89
N ASP A 96 0.36 4.95 -20.72
CA ASP A 96 0.73 6.37 -20.75
C ASP A 96 0.34 7.10 -19.46
N VAL A 97 -0.81 6.78 -18.90
CA VAL A 97 -1.26 7.32 -17.61
C VAL A 97 -0.39 6.80 -16.46
N LEU A 98 -0.08 5.48 -16.45
CA LEU A 98 0.83 4.89 -15.48
C LEU A 98 2.22 5.54 -15.53
N ARG A 99 2.73 5.78 -16.74
CA ARG A 99 4.00 6.50 -16.94
C ARG A 99 3.95 7.90 -16.34
N ASN A 100 2.88 8.66 -16.60
CA ASN A 100 2.74 10.01 -16.06
C ASN A 100 2.71 10.02 -14.52
N ILE A 101 2.07 9.02 -13.90
CA ILE A 101 2.11 8.84 -12.45
C ILE A 101 3.56 8.67 -11.98
N LEU A 102 4.31 7.75 -12.59
CA LEU A 102 5.70 7.44 -12.21
C LEU A 102 6.71 8.57 -12.52
N GLU A 103 6.35 9.51 -13.38
CA GLU A 103 7.20 10.64 -13.80
C GLU A 103 6.81 11.97 -13.11
N THR A 104 5.89 11.96 -12.14
CA THR A 104 5.45 13.17 -11.43
C THR A 104 6.61 13.84 -10.69
N ASP A 105 7.36 13.07 -9.90
CA ASP A 105 8.58 13.49 -9.20
C ASP A 105 9.42 12.25 -8.82
N GLU A 106 10.55 12.44 -8.14
CA GLU A 106 11.42 11.34 -7.72
C GLU A 106 10.70 10.36 -6.78
N GLY A 107 9.91 10.87 -5.82
CA GLY A 107 9.17 10.07 -4.85
C GLY A 107 8.05 9.24 -5.47
N ALA A 108 7.56 9.61 -6.66
CA ALA A 108 6.47 8.92 -7.35
C ALA A 108 6.80 7.47 -7.75
N ARG A 109 8.09 7.10 -7.77
CA ARG A 109 8.55 5.74 -8.07
C ARG A 109 8.73 4.85 -6.85
N HIS A 110 8.44 5.36 -5.67
CA HIS A 110 8.57 4.65 -4.40
C HIS A 110 7.21 4.43 -3.75
N LEU A 111 7.12 3.41 -2.90
CA LEU A 111 5.92 3.20 -2.09
C LEU A 111 5.86 4.22 -0.94
N GLY A 112 4.66 4.74 -0.68
CA GLY A 112 4.31 5.56 0.48
C GLY A 112 3.43 4.82 1.46
N GLU A 113 2.71 3.79 0.99
CA GLU A 113 1.77 3.04 1.81
C GLU A 113 1.75 1.55 1.48
N CYS A 114 1.50 0.74 2.52
CA CYS A 114 1.00 -0.61 2.39
C CYS A 114 -0.19 -0.81 3.33
N ALA A 115 -1.34 -1.19 2.75
CA ALA A 115 -2.60 -1.39 3.45
C ALA A 115 -3.06 -2.85 3.37
N LEU A 116 -3.58 -3.33 4.49
CA LEU A 116 -4.05 -4.70 4.67
C LEU A 116 -5.56 -4.70 4.89
N ILE A 117 -6.28 -5.40 4.02
CA ILE A 117 -7.75 -5.48 4.02
C ILE A 117 -8.15 -6.90 3.65
N SER A 118 -8.98 -7.53 4.50
CA SER A 118 -9.54 -8.84 4.21
C SER A 118 -10.50 -8.79 3.01
N LYS A 119 -10.50 -9.83 2.18
CA LYS A 119 -11.50 -9.99 1.11
C LYS A 119 -12.93 -10.14 1.64
N ASN A 120 -13.10 -10.34 2.96
CA ASN A 120 -14.41 -10.51 3.60
C ASN A 120 -15.10 -9.18 3.95
N THR A 121 -14.57 -8.03 3.50
CA THR A 121 -15.21 -6.73 3.74
C THR A 121 -16.54 -6.56 2.96
N PRO A 122 -17.48 -5.78 3.47
CA PRO A 122 -18.74 -5.51 2.77
C PRO A 122 -18.56 -4.90 1.38
N ILE A 123 -17.56 -4.03 1.20
CA ILE A 123 -17.22 -3.43 -0.10
C ILE A 123 -16.82 -4.54 -1.10
N ARG A 124 -15.89 -5.43 -0.72
CA ARG A 124 -15.48 -6.55 -1.59
C ARG A 124 -16.63 -7.48 -1.91
N GLN A 125 -17.42 -7.85 -0.90
CA GLN A 125 -18.55 -8.76 -1.04
C GLN A 125 -19.69 -8.18 -1.90
N SER A 126 -19.79 -6.86 -2.04
CA SER A 126 -20.75 -6.23 -2.94
C SER A 126 -20.51 -6.58 -4.40
N GLY A 127 -19.26 -6.96 -4.77
CA GLY A 127 -18.86 -7.25 -6.15
C GLY A 127 -18.87 -6.02 -7.06
N LEU A 128 -19.04 -4.82 -6.49
CA LEU A 128 -19.09 -3.57 -7.25
C LEU A 128 -17.69 -2.97 -7.37
N LEU A 129 -17.39 -2.47 -8.55
CA LEU A 129 -16.25 -1.59 -8.79
C LEU A 129 -16.82 -0.17 -8.95
N PHE A 130 -16.44 0.72 -8.05
CA PHE A 130 -16.99 2.08 -7.98
C PHE A 130 -16.33 3.04 -8.95
N TYR A 131 -15.13 2.68 -9.47
CA TYR A 131 -14.26 3.58 -10.23
C TYR A 131 -13.93 4.86 -9.45
N ASN A 132 -13.83 4.71 -8.14
CA ASN A 132 -13.47 5.75 -7.20
C ASN A 132 -12.56 5.12 -6.13
N THR A 133 -11.32 5.56 -6.07
CA THR A 133 -10.27 4.98 -5.23
C THR A 133 -10.66 4.93 -3.76
N ILE A 134 -11.30 5.98 -3.22
CA ILE A 134 -11.75 6.01 -1.81
C ILE A 134 -12.66 4.83 -1.44
N TYR A 135 -13.45 4.30 -2.39
CA TYR A 135 -14.27 3.12 -2.16
C TYR A 135 -13.55 1.83 -2.54
N ASP A 136 -12.88 1.83 -3.71
CA ASP A 136 -12.27 0.63 -4.27
C ASP A 136 -11.05 0.16 -3.45
N GLU A 137 -10.30 1.07 -2.81
CA GLU A 137 -9.20 0.74 -1.90
C GLU A 137 -9.69 -0.11 -0.72
N ASN A 138 -10.90 0.15 -0.21
CA ASN A 138 -11.50 -0.60 0.89
C ASN A 138 -12.05 -1.99 0.50
N ALA A 139 -11.96 -2.36 -0.77
CA ALA A 139 -12.28 -3.70 -1.25
C ALA A 139 -11.09 -4.67 -1.24
N SER A 140 -9.86 -4.20 -0.98
CA SER A 140 -8.67 -4.98 -1.31
C SER A 140 -7.43 -4.49 -0.55
N CYS A 141 -6.54 -5.41 -0.20
CA CYS A 141 -5.16 -5.01 0.09
C CYS A 141 -4.66 -4.12 -1.03
N HIS A 142 -4.04 -3.00 -0.67
CA HIS A 142 -3.50 -2.06 -1.64
C HIS A 142 -2.12 -1.55 -1.22
N LEU A 143 -1.43 -0.97 -2.17
CA LEU A 143 -0.20 -0.22 -2.01
C LEU A 143 -0.41 1.16 -2.60
N ALA A 144 0.31 2.17 -2.12
CA ALA A 144 0.31 3.47 -2.78
C ALA A 144 1.70 3.84 -3.28
N LEU A 145 1.73 4.40 -4.50
CA LEU A 145 2.90 5.12 -5.01
C LEU A 145 2.89 6.56 -4.52
N GLY A 146 4.04 7.05 -4.10
CA GLY A 146 4.23 8.45 -3.75
C GLY A 146 4.30 8.70 -2.25
N MET A 147 3.61 9.72 -1.75
CA MET A 147 3.75 10.25 -0.41
C MET A 147 3.40 9.22 0.68
N GLY A 148 4.27 9.08 1.67
CA GLY A 148 4.02 8.34 2.90
C GLY A 148 3.38 9.21 3.99
N PHE A 149 2.91 8.58 5.05
CA PHE A 149 2.20 9.23 6.16
C PHE A 149 3.11 9.41 7.38
N PRO A 150 3.37 10.65 7.82
CA PRO A 150 4.18 10.91 9.02
C PRO A 150 3.66 10.23 10.28
N GLU A 151 2.35 10.10 10.45
CA GLU A 151 1.70 9.40 11.57
C GLU A 151 2.03 7.90 11.63
N CYS A 152 2.42 7.31 10.52
CA CYS A 152 2.85 5.91 10.45
C CYS A 152 4.29 5.68 10.93
N TYR A 153 4.95 6.70 11.44
CA TYR A 153 6.29 6.63 12.03
C TYR A 153 6.29 7.21 13.45
N GLU A 154 6.91 6.53 14.40
CA GLU A 154 6.97 6.98 15.79
C GLU A 154 7.60 8.38 15.92
N GLY A 155 6.82 9.36 16.41
CA GLY A 155 7.23 10.76 16.49
C GLY A 155 7.25 11.51 15.17
N GLY A 156 6.78 10.90 14.07
CA GLY A 156 6.85 11.47 12.72
C GLY A 156 6.08 12.77 12.52
N LEU A 157 5.00 12.97 13.28
CA LEU A 157 4.23 14.23 13.22
C LEU A 157 5.02 15.48 13.68
N ASP A 158 6.09 15.28 14.45
CA ASP A 158 6.97 16.33 14.94
C ASP A 158 8.25 16.48 14.09
N MET A 159 8.42 15.65 13.06
CA MET A 159 9.57 15.63 12.16
C MET A 159 9.31 16.49 10.92
N ASP A 160 10.37 17.08 10.38
CA ASP A 160 10.31 17.67 9.05
C ASP A 160 10.44 16.61 7.94
N LYS A 161 10.13 17.01 6.72
CA LYS A 161 10.12 16.12 5.55
C LYS A 161 11.50 15.49 5.27
N GLU A 162 12.57 16.23 5.46
CA GLU A 162 13.94 15.75 5.24
C GLU A 162 14.31 14.64 6.24
N THR A 163 13.93 14.83 7.50
CA THR A 163 14.10 13.83 8.57
C THR A 163 13.27 12.58 8.29
N LEU A 164 12.00 12.71 7.91
CA LEU A 164 11.14 11.58 7.56
C LEU A 164 11.71 10.79 6.39
N LEU A 165 12.16 11.47 5.34
CA LEU A 165 12.78 10.86 4.17
C LEU A 165 14.06 10.08 4.55
N ALA A 166 14.89 10.65 5.44
CA ALA A 166 16.09 9.99 5.95
C ALA A 166 15.75 8.72 6.78
N HIS A 167 14.55 8.64 7.35
CA HIS A 167 14.03 7.48 8.07
C HIS A 167 13.28 6.48 7.17
N GLY A 168 13.23 6.71 5.86
CA GLY A 168 12.61 5.82 4.90
C GLY A 168 11.14 6.12 4.58
N VAL A 169 10.51 7.11 5.23
CA VAL A 169 9.15 7.55 4.89
C VAL A 169 9.22 8.38 3.61
N ASN A 170 8.49 7.97 2.57
CA ASN A 170 8.60 8.58 1.26
C ASN A 170 7.91 9.95 1.18
N GLU A 171 8.50 10.86 0.41
CA GLU A 171 7.96 12.19 0.11
C GLU A 171 7.69 12.32 -1.40
N SER A 172 6.50 12.79 -1.75
CA SER A 172 6.09 13.05 -3.14
C SER A 172 4.97 14.09 -3.16
N ALA A 173 4.76 14.70 -4.32
CA ALA A 173 3.62 15.59 -4.56
C ALA A 173 2.30 14.84 -4.81
N GLN A 174 2.35 13.50 -4.89
CA GLN A 174 1.17 12.66 -5.12
C GLN A 174 1.12 11.48 -4.16
N HIS A 175 -0.07 10.89 -4.06
CA HIS A 175 -0.36 9.61 -3.40
C HIS A 175 -1.37 8.87 -4.27
N VAL A 176 -1.02 7.69 -4.77
CA VAL A 176 -1.85 6.94 -5.72
C VAL A 176 -1.97 5.49 -5.29
N ASP A 177 -3.13 5.15 -4.72
CA ASP A 177 -3.46 3.80 -4.28
C ASP A 177 -3.75 2.89 -5.47
N PHE A 178 -3.28 1.65 -5.39
CA PHE A 178 -3.59 0.61 -6.35
C PHE A 178 -3.81 -0.73 -5.67
N MET A 179 -4.89 -1.39 -6.04
CA MET A 179 -5.37 -2.59 -5.40
C MET A 179 -4.61 -3.83 -5.89
N ILE A 180 -4.08 -4.62 -4.95
CA ILE A 180 -3.29 -5.82 -5.20
C ILE A 180 -3.92 -7.10 -4.61
N GLY A 181 -4.97 -6.96 -3.80
CA GLY A 181 -5.63 -8.04 -3.08
C GLY A 181 -6.42 -8.97 -4.00
N ALA A 182 -5.75 -9.88 -4.67
CA ALA A 182 -6.39 -11.00 -5.35
C ALA A 182 -6.98 -12.00 -4.34
N ASP A 183 -7.91 -12.86 -4.77
CA ASP A 183 -8.59 -13.83 -3.89
C ASP A 183 -7.65 -14.87 -3.27
N ASP A 184 -6.50 -15.09 -3.88
CA ASP A 184 -5.43 -16.00 -3.44
C ASP A 184 -4.19 -15.29 -2.90
N LEU A 185 -4.30 -13.98 -2.57
CA LEU A 185 -3.19 -13.24 -2.02
C LEU A 185 -2.80 -13.79 -0.66
N ASP A 186 -1.55 -14.23 -0.53
CA ASP A 186 -0.93 -14.55 0.75
C ASP A 186 0.00 -13.39 1.17
N VAL A 187 -0.04 -13.04 2.45
CA VAL A 187 0.88 -12.06 3.05
C VAL A 187 1.57 -12.70 4.24
N THR A 188 2.89 -12.74 4.19
CA THR A 188 3.74 -13.26 5.27
C THR A 188 4.52 -12.11 5.91
N GLY A 189 4.35 -11.93 7.22
CA GLY A 189 5.19 -11.04 8.01
C GLY A 189 6.52 -11.70 8.31
N ILE A 190 7.61 -10.97 8.06
CA ILE A 190 8.97 -11.41 8.34
C ILE A 190 9.48 -10.61 9.53
N MET A 191 9.88 -11.30 10.59
CA MET A 191 10.45 -10.68 11.79
C MET A 191 11.94 -10.40 11.58
N ALA A 192 12.53 -9.51 12.38
CA ALA A 192 13.95 -9.16 12.31
C ALA A 192 14.92 -10.36 12.50
N ASP A 193 14.48 -11.43 13.17
CA ASP A 193 15.23 -12.68 13.33
C ASP A 193 15.01 -13.68 12.18
N GLY A 194 14.24 -13.29 11.15
CA GLY A 194 13.88 -14.13 10.03
C GLY A 194 12.68 -15.05 10.26
N THR A 195 12.04 -15.01 11.43
CA THR A 195 10.82 -15.78 11.70
C THR A 195 9.70 -15.30 10.78
N GLU A 196 9.01 -16.22 10.13
CA GLU A 196 7.88 -15.95 9.25
C GLU A 196 6.55 -16.21 9.96
N VAL A 197 5.62 -15.26 9.82
CA VAL A 197 4.28 -15.32 10.43
C VAL A 197 3.24 -15.09 9.33
N PRO A 198 2.30 -16.00 9.08
CA PRO A 198 1.22 -15.75 8.13
C PRO A 198 0.32 -14.62 8.65
N VAL A 199 0.13 -13.59 7.83
CA VAL A 199 -0.77 -12.46 8.10
C VAL A 199 -2.06 -12.63 7.30
N PHE A 200 -1.94 -12.93 6.01
CA PHE A 200 -3.05 -13.31 5.15
C PHE A 200 -2.82 -14.68 4.55
N VAL A 201 -3.90 -15.45 4.44
CA VAL A 201 -3.95 -16.72 3.72
C VAL A 201 -5.15 -16.68 2.78
N HIS A 202 -4.89 -16.79 1.47
CA HIS A 202 -5.92 -16.70 0.44
C HIS A 202 -6.83 -15.47 0.59
N GLY A 203 -6.24 -14.29 0.78
CA GLY A 203 -6.92 -13.00 0.86
C GLY A 203 -7.69 -12.73 2.14
N GLN A 204 -7.55 -13.55 3.17
CA GLN A 204 -8.19 -13.40 4.48
C GLN A 204 -7.15 -13.30 5.59
N TRP A 205 -7.50 -12.67 6.70
CA TRP A 205 -6.64 -12.72 7.88
C TRP A 205 -6.39 -14.18 8.30
N SER A 206 -5.17 -14.51 8.65
CA SER A 206 -4.78 -15.89 9.00
C SER A 206 -5.49 -16.45 10.25
N TRP A 207 -6.21 -15.61 10.99
CA TRP A 207 -7.00 -15.98 12.18
C TRP A 207 -8.51 -15.93 11.95
N GLU A 208 -9.01 -15.61 10.77
CA GLU A 208 -10.42 -15.76 10.35
C GLU A 208 -10.71 -17.20 9.92
#